data_24753926498a5aff026c4fa199875bfd
#
_entry.id   24753926498a5aff026c4fa199875bfd
#
_cell.length_a   1.000
_cell.length_b   1.000
_cell.length_c   1.000
_cell.angle_alpha   90.00
_cell.angle_beta   90.00
_cell.angle_gamma   90.00
#
_symmetry.space_group_name_H-M   'P 1'
#
loop_
_entity.id
_entity.type
_entity.pdbx_description
1 polymer ?
#
loop_
_entity_poly.entity_id
_entity_poly.type
_entity_poly.pdbx_seq_one_letter_code
_entity_poly.pdbx_strand_id
1 'polypeptide(L)'
;MKRWQAFKTLGLFGANLLHLNWDNMTHFSSIVELQDIVAELAIFEQKLARFKQRLNLNVEQYQADHISLRCHDISVAERWRKGFLQCGSLMSESIINGRPICLFDLEHPITVLNWQIDCVELPYPGKKTYLHQGWEHVELVLPVAPEILSTAAKALLPQPLPTGFSVKESQPKGEQERLPNPTLAVTDGEITVKFHPFTLREIVKS
;
A
#
# COMPACT_ATOMS: atom_id res chain seq x y z
N MET A 1 3.62 26.50 59.03
CA MET A 1 4.24 27.52 58.15
C MET A 1 5.53 26.96 57.57
N LYS A 2 5.55 26.69 56.28
CA LYS A 2 6.65 26.87 55.29
C LYS A 2 6.25 26.24 53.97
N ARG A 3 6.07 27.12 53.00
CA ARG A 3 5.81 26.84 51.58
C ARG A 3 7.02 26.11 50.98
N TRP A 4 6.72 25.11 50.15
CA TRP A 4 7.64 24.66 49.11
C TRP A 4 7.05 24.94 47.76
N GLN A 5 7.67 25.90 47.05
CA GLN A 5 7.51 26.08 45.62
C GLN A 5 8.40 25.03 44.94
N ALA A 6 7.82 24.24 44.04
CA ALA A 6 8.55 23.36 43.18
C ALA A 6 8.53 23.87 41.73
N PHE A 7 9.67 23.86 41.15
CA PHE A 7 10.11 24.33 39.87
C PHE A 7 9.27 23.87 38.69
N LYS A 8 8.87 24.85 37.88
CA LYS A 8 8.55 24.67 36.46
C LYS A 8 9.88 24.74 35.70
N THR A 9 10.20 23.70 34.97
CA THR A 9 10.94 23.72 33.68
C THR A 9 11.17 22.28 33.24
N LEU A 10 10.49 21.87 32.18
CA LEU A 10 10.94 20.87 31.19
C LEU A 10 10.03 21.03 29.98
N GLY A 11 10.52 21.58 29.00
CA GLY A 11 11.08 21.08 27.77
C GLY A 11 10.02 20.56 26.83
N LEU A 12 9.60 21.43 25.90
CA LEU A 12 8.87 21.07 24.67
C LEU A 12 9.67 20.00 23.89
N PHE A 13 9.25 18.76 23.97
CA PHE A 13 9.42 17.80 22.90
C PHE A 13 8.05 17.52 22.35
N GLY A 14 7.76 18.09 21.18
CA GLY A 14 6.56 17.83 20.43
C GLY A 14 6.52 16.36 20.01
N ALA A 15 5.83 15.54 20.79
CA ALA A 15 5.33 14.26 20.32
C ALA A 15 4.20 14.55 19.35
N ASN A 16 4.48 14.55 18.06
CA ASN A 16 3.48 14.34 17.04
C ASN A 16 2.94 12.91 17.26
N LEU A 17 1.98 12.78 18.15
CA LEU A 17 1.07 11.64 18.21
C LEU A 17 0.26 11.71 16.92
N LEU A 18 0.71 10.94 15.93
CA LEU A 18 -0.10 10.57 14.78
C LEU A 18 -1.49 10.21 15.33
N HIS A 19 -2.51 10.94 14.92
CA HIS A 19 -3.89 10.61 15.19
C HIS A 19 -4.21 9.29 14.48
N LEU A 20 -3.87 8.17 15.13
CA LEU A 20 -4.40 6.87 14.78
C LEU A 20 -5.91 6.96 14.98
N ASN A 21 -6.64 6.85 13.91
CA ASN A 21 -8.10 6.84 13.92
C ASN A 21 -8.57 5.50 14.50
N TRP A 22 -8.70 5.41 15.83
CA TRP A 22 -8.94 4.18 16.59
C TRP A 22 -10.22 3.45 16.16
N ASP A 23 -11.23 4.17 15.66
CA ASP A 23 -12.52 3.57 15.30
C ASP A 23 -12.46 2.70 14.03
N ASN A 24 -11.56 3.01 13.09
CA ASN A 24 -11.39 2.23 11.86
C ASN A 24 -10.41 1.04 12.02
N MET A 25 -9.54 1.06 13.04
CA MET A 25 -8.63 -0.05 13.34
C MET A 25 -9.32 -1.22 14.05
N THR A 26 -10.47 -0.99 14.68
CA THR A 26 -11.05 -1.98 15.60
C THR A 26 -11.53 -3.25 14.89
N HIS A 27 -12.09 -3.16 13.68
CA HIS A 27 -12.59 -4.34 12.99
C HIS A 27 -11.46 -5.14 12.34
N PHE A 28 -10.64 -4.52 11.50
CA PHE A 28 -9.48 -5.16 10.86
C PHE A 28 -8.51 -5.75 11.89
N SER A 29 -8.21 -5.00 12.97
CA SER A 29 -7.29 -5.44 14.02
C SER A 29 -7.83 -6.57 14.90
N SER A 30 -9.14 -6.84 14.90
CA SER A 30 -9.74 -7.91 15.70
C SER A 30 -9.73 -9.28 14.99
N ILE A 31 -9.45 -9.32 13.68
CA ILE A 31 -9.52 -10.53 12.86
C ILE A 31 -8.27 -11.37 13.08
N VAL A 32 -8.44 -12.58 13.62
CA VAL A 32 -7.35 -13.48 14.00
C VAL A 32 -6.47 -13.87 12.80
N GLU A 33 -7.08 -14.06 11.64
CA GLU A 33 -6.41 -14.42 10.40
C GLU A 33 -5.45 -13.35 9.86
N LEU A 34 -5.60 -12.09 10.31
CA LEU A 34 -4.86 -10.93 9.81
C LEU A 34 -3.87 -10.33 10.83
N GLN A 35 -3.72 -10.93 12.02
CA GLN A 35 -2.94 -10.37 13.13
C GLN A 35 -1.49 -10.05 12.78
N ASP A 36 -0.87 -10.88 11.96
CA ASP A 36 0.52 -10.68 11.50
C ASP A 36 0.67 -9.43 10.63
N ILE A 37 -0.23 -9.22 9.66
CA ILE A 37 -0.20 -8.04 8.79
C ILE A 37 -0.72 -6.78 9.49
N VAL A 38 -1.60 -6.91 10.47
CA VAL A 38 -1.98 -5.80 11.35
C VAL A 38 -0.78 -5.30 12.14
N ALA A 39 -0.03 -6.22 12.76
CA ALA A 39 1.18 -5.88 13.52
C ALA A 39 2.28 -5.26 12.65
N GLU A 40 2.35 -5.64 11.37
CA GLU A 40 3.36 -5.15 10.42
C GLU A 40 3.02 -3.78 9.82
N LEU A 41 1.74 -3.36 9.84
CA LEU A 41 1.29 -2.16 9.14
C LEU A 41 2.07 -0.89 9.54
N ALA A 42 2.31 -0.70 10.84
CA ALA A 42 3.07 0.45 11.34
C ALA A 42 4.54 0.44 10.86
N ILE A 43 5.13 -0.75 10.69
CA ILE A 43 6.49 -0.90 10.16
C ILE A 43 6.50 -0.57 8.67
N PHE A 44 5.49 -1.02 7.94
CA PHE A 44 5.32 -0.69 6.52
C PHE A 44 5.17 0.83 6.31
N GLU A 45 4.33 1.49 7.10
CA GLU A 45 4.16 2.96 7.06
C GLU A 45 5.48 3.71 7.31
N GLN A 46 6.25 3.30 8.31
CA GLN A 46 7.56 3.90 8.58
C GLN A 46 8.53 3.73 7.40
N LYS A 47 8.56 2.55 6.79
CA LYS A 47 9.38 2.28 5.60
C LYS A 47 8.93 3.13 4.41
N LEU A 48 7.62 3.21 4.17
CA LEU A 48 7.03 4.02 3.11
C LEU A 48 7.29 5.51 3.30
N ALA A 49 7.20 6.02 4.52
CA ALA A 49 7.54 7.42 4.84
C ALA A 49 9.01 7.73 4.54
N ARG A 50 9.94 6.85 4.94
CA ARG A 50 11.37 6.98 4.63
C ARG A 50 11.63 6.90 3.12
N PHE A 51 10.96 5.98 2.43
CA PHE A 51 11.04 5.83 0.98
C PHE A 51 10.65 7.15 0.28
N LYS A 52 9.49 7.74 0.63
CA LYS A 52 9.03 9.02 0.11
C LYS A 52 10.02 10.16 0.41
N GLN A 53 10.54 10.22 1.63
CA GLN A 53 11.54 11.23 2.03
C GLN A 53 12.82 11.13 1.19
N ARG A 54 13.37 9.93 1.00
CA ARG A 54 14.60 9.70 0.21
C ARG A 54 14.44 10.11 -1.25
N LEU A 55 13.23 9.96 -1.81
CA LEU A 55 12.90 10.37 -3.18
C LEU A 55 12.42 11.81 -3.29
N ASN A 56 12.24 12.53 -2.18
CA ASN A 56 11.50 13.79 -2.14
C ASN A 56 10.17 13.68 -2.90
N LEU A 57 9.45 12.56 -2.71
CA LEU A 57 8.27 12.18 -3.47
C LEU A 57 7.01 12.80 -2.86
N ASN A 58 6.49 13.83 -3.51
CA ASN A 58 5.28 14.54 -3.11
C ASN A 58 4.09 14.00 -3.90
N VAL A 59 3.32 13.11 -3.27
CA VAL A 59 2.23 12.37 -3.92
C VAL A 59 0.93 12.35 -3.08
N GLU A 60 0.84 13.17 -2.06
CA GLU A 60 -0.29 13.26 -1.16
C GLU A 60 -1.60 13.67 -1.85
N GLN A 61 -1.48 14.39 -2.96
CA GLN A 61 -2.61 14.84 -3.78
C GLN A 61 -3.22 13.72 -4.64
N TYR A 62 -2.52 12.59 -4.80
CA TYR A 62 -3.02 11.47 -5.59
C TYR A 62 -3.77 10.47 -4.71
N GLN A 63 -4.81 9.88 -5.27
CA GLN A 63 -5.55 8.81 -4.63
C GLN A 63 -4.64 7.57 -4.52
N ALA A 64 -4.50 7.02 -3.31
CA ALA A 64 -4.02 5.66 -3.15
C ALA A 64 -5.19 4.72 -3.46
N ASP A 65 -5.06 3.97 -4.57
CA ASP A 65 -6.09 3.06 -5.03
C ASP A 65 -6.15 1.79 -4.21
N HIS A 66 -5.00 1.17 -4.02
CA HIS A 66 -4.90 -0.05 -3.24
C HIS A 66 -3.54 -0.22 -2.56
N ILE A 67 -3.54 -1.10 -1.58
CA ILE A 67 -2.34 -1.62 -0.91
C ILE A 67 -2.21 -3.12 -1.22
N SER A 68 -1.00 -3.60 -1.44
CA SER A 68 -0.76 -5.00 -1.84
C SER A 68 0.17 -5.73 -0.89
N LEU A 69 -0.10 -7.02 -0.78
CA LEU A 69 0.64 -7.98 0.02
C LEU A 69 1.58 -8.83 -0.84
N ARG A 70 2.50 -9.50 -0.17
CA ARG A 70 3.26 -10.66 -0.67
C ARG A 70 3.16 -11.79 0.33
N CYS A 71 2.98 -13.01 -0.17
CA CYS A 71 3.01 -14.22 0.65
C CYS A 71 3.93 -15.25 0.02
N HIS A 72 4.52 -16.09 0.86
CA HIS A 72 5.44 -17.15 0.43
C HIS A 72 4.71 -18.46 0.21
N ASP A 73 3.63 -18.69 0.97
CA ASP A 73 2.89 -19.95 0.99
C ASP A 73 1.42 -19.78 0.66
N ILE A 74 0.84 -20.76 -0.01
CA ILE A 74 -0.59 -20.79 -0.34
C ILE A 74 -1.43 -20.79 0.95
N SER A 75 -1.01 -21.50 1.99
CA SER A 75 -1.73 -21.54 3.28
C SER A 75 -1.84 -20.17 3.95
N VAL A 76 -0.82 -19.33 3.78
CA VAL A 76 -0.84 -17.95 4.27
C VAL A 76 -1.81 -17.11 3.43
N ALA A 77 -1.77 -17.23 2.11
CA ALA A 77 -2.71 -16.53 1.22
C ALA A 77 -4.16 -16.90 1.54
N GLU A 78 -4.46 -18.19 1.74
CA GLU A 78 -5.80 -18.67 2.11
C GLU A 78 -6.25 -18.15 3.48
N ARG A 79 -5.34 -18.09 4.45
CA ARG A 79 -5.63 -17.54 5.77
C ARG A 79 -5.96 -16.04 5.68
N TRP A 80 -5.17 -15.26 4.96
CA TRP A 80 -5.43 -13.84 4.75
C TRP A 80 -6.72 -13.61 3.95
N ARG A 81 -6.95 -14.40 2.89
CA ARG A 81 -8.22 -14.36 2.13
C ARG A 81 -9.42 -14.55 3.05
N LYS A 82 -9.37 -15.55 3.93
CA LYS A 82 -10.43 -15.80 4.91
C LYS A 82 -10.61 -14.62 5.87
N GLY A 83 -9.52 -13.96 6.26
CA GLY A 83 -9.57 -12.77 7.11
C GLY A 83 -10.20 -11.58 6.39
N PHE A 84 -9.80 -11.29 5.15
CA PHE A 84 -10.38 -10.17 4.38
C PHE A 84 -11.87 -10.36 4.08
N LEU A 85 -12.33 -11.58 3.92
CA LEU A 85 -13.77 -11.87 3.77
C LEU A 85 -14.60 -11.63 5.04
N GLN A 86 -13.97 -11.41 6.20
CA GLN A 86 -14.65 -11.03 7.43
C GLN A 86 -14.80 -9.50 7.56
N CYS A 87 -14.04 -8.70 6.83
CA CYS A 87 -14.07 -7.24 6.88
C CYS A 87 -14.29 -6.57 5.53
N GLY A 88 -14.68 -7.34 4.53
CA GLY A 88 -14.93 -6.85 3.18
C GLY A 88 -15.48 -7.93 2.27
N SER A 89 -15.49 -7.65 0.97
CA SER A 89 -15.97 -8.56 -0.05
C SER A 89 -14.91 -8.81 -1.12
N LEU A 90 -14.95 -9.98 -1.76
CA LEU A 90 -14.11 -10.28 -2.91
C LEU A 90 -14.64 -9.51 -4.13
N MET A 91 -13.89 -8.51 -4.57
CA MET A 91 -14.23 -7.69 -5.74
C MET A 91 -13.88 -8.41 -7.04
N SER A 92 -12.73 -9.10 -7.08
CA SER A 92 -12.24 -9.82 -8.25
C SER A 92 -11.24 -10.90 -7.87
N GLU A 93 -11.20 -11.94 -8.68
CA GLU A 93 -10.14 -12.97 -8.67
C GLU A 93 -9.75 -13.26 -10.13
N SER A 94 -8.50 -12.98 -10.46
CA SER A 94 -7.97 -13.13 -11.82
C SER A 94 -6.63 -13.85 -11.82
N ILE A 95 -6.35 -14.57 -12.89
CA ILE A 95 -5.02 -15.17 -13.08
C ILE A 95 -4.13 -14.16 -13.80
N ILE A 96 -3.14 -13.65 -13.11
CA ILE A 96 -2.18 -12.70 -13.69
C ILE A 96 -0.75 -13.26 -13.51
N ASN A 97 0.00 -13.34 -14.60
CA ASN A 97 1.32 -13.95 -14.62
C ASN A 97 1.37 -15.38 -14.03
N GLY A 98 0.30 -16.17 -14.27
CA GLY A 98 0.19 -17.56 -13.89
C GLY A 98 -0.08 -17.83 -12.41
N ARG A 99 -0.59 -16.83 -11.68
CA ARG A 99 -1.02 -16.98 -10.26
C ARG A 99 -2.33 -16.25 -9.99
N PRO A 100 -3.15 -16.72 -9.05
CA PRO A 100 -4.33 -15.99 -8.62
C PRO A 100 -3.94 -14.66 -7.98
N ILE A 101 -4.69 -13.62 -8.30
CA ILE A 101 -4.67 -12.32 -7.61
C ILE A 101 -6.10 -12.02 -7.19
N CYS A 102 -6.30 -11.88 -5.88
CA CYS A 102 -7.59 -11.52 -5.30
C CYS A 102 -7.58 -10.04 -4.94
N LEU A 103 -8.66 -9.34 -5.29
CA LEU A 103 -8.92 -7.96 -4.89
C LEU A 103 -10.08 -7.94 -3.90
N PHE A 104 -9.87 -7.29 -2.77
CA PHE A 104 -10.89 -7.14 -1.73
C PHE A 104 -11.32 -5.69 -1.61
N ASP A 105 -12.63 -5.49 -1.53
CA ASP A 105 -13.27 -4.23 -1.21
C ASP A 105 -13.61 -4.23 0.28
N LEU A 106 -12.93 -3.41 1.06
CA LEU A 106 -13.07 -3.37 2.51
C LEU A 106 -14.26 -2.51 2.93
N GLU A 107 -15.00 -2.94 3.93
CA GLU A 107 -16.11 -2.17 4.53
C GLU A 107 -15.61 -0.88 5.20
N HIS A 108 -14.39 -0.92 5.75
CA HIS A 108 -13.73 0.21 6.36
C HIS A 108 -12.31 0.35 5.81
N PRO A 109 -11.92 1.54 5.35
CA PRO A 109 -10.61 1.74 4.76
C PRO A 109 -9.48 1.56 5.79
N ILE A 110 -8.35 1.05 5.34
CA ILE A 110 -7.10 1.04 6.10
C ILE A 110 -6.43 2.41 5.91
N THR A 111 -6.03 3.03 7.02
CA THR A 111 -5.24 4.26 6.97
C THR A 111 -3.77 3.89 6.76
N VAL A 112 -3.15 4.44 5.71
CA VAL A 112 -1.72 4.30 5.44
C VAL A 112 -1.15 5.69 5.21
N LEU A 113 -0.33 6.19 6.13
CA LEU A 113 0.08 7.59 6.18
C LEU A 113 -1.15 8.52 6.20
N ASN A 114 -1.38 9.29 5.12
CA ASN A 114 -2.52 10.20 4.97
C ASN A 114 -3.61 9.63 4.05
N TRP A 115 -3.44 8.42 3.52
CA TRP A 115 -4.39 7.80 2.61
C TRP A 115 -5.38 6.91 3.33
N GLN A 116 -6.61 6.92 2.86
CA GLN A 116 -7.67 5.98 3.21
C GLN A 116 -7.82 5.00 2.06
N ILE A 117 -7.43 3.74 2.29
CA ILE A 117 -7.34 2.72 1.24
C ILE A 117 -8.34 1.61 1.57
N ASP A 118 -9.33 1.44 0.74
CA ASP A 118 -10.39 0.44 0.90
C ASP A 118 -10.24 -0.77 -0.06
N CYS A 119 -9.19 -0.80 -0.87
CA CYS A 119 -8.88 -1.92 -1.73
C CYS A 119 -7.58 -2.61 -1.32
N VAL A 120 -7.62 -3.93 -1.14
CA VAL A 120 -6.45 -4.76 -0.85
C VAL A 120 -6.22 -5.75 -1.99
N GLU A 121 -5.00 -5.76 -2.52
CA GLU A 121 -4.54 -6.77 -3.47
C GLU A 121 -3.81 -7.89 -2.74
N LEU A 122 -4.27 -9.12 -2.91
CA LEU A 122 -3.65 -10.34 -2.39
C LEU A 122 -3.20 -11.25 -3.54
N PRO A 123 -1.96 -11.11 -4.02
CA PRO A 123 -1.37 -12.06 -4.95
C PRO A 123 -0.99 -13.36 -4.24
N TYR A 124 -1.43 -14.49 -4.78
CA TYR A 124 -0.97 -15.80 -4.33
C TYR A 124 0.50 -16.02 -4.68
N PRO A 125 1.19 -16.98 -4.03
CA PRO A 125 2.57 -17.32 -4.36
C PRO A 125 2.70 -17.71 -5.84
N GLY A 126 3.76 -17.23 -6.47
CA GLY A 126 4.12 -17.59 -7.84
C GLY A 126 5.49 -18.26 -7.89
N LYS A 127 6.07 -18.33 -9.10
CA LYS A 127 7.42 -18.91 -9.28
C LYS A 127 8.53 -18.07 -8.62
N LYS A 128 8.30 -16.74 -8.47
CA LYS A 128 9.28 -15.84 -7.85
C LYS A 128 9.06 -15.80 -6.35
N THR A 129 10.11 -16.11 -5.59
CA THR A 129 10.14 -15.88 -4.14
C THR A 129 10.55 -14.43 -3.86
N TYR A 130 9.79 -13.74 -3.03
CA TYR A 130 10.08 -12.37 -2.58
C TYR A 130 10.90 -12.42 -1.28
N LEU A 131 11.64 -11.33 -0.99
CA LEU A 131 12.51 -11.27 0.19
C LEU A 131 11.74 -11.29 1.50
N HIS A 132 10.54 -10.71 1.53
CA HIS A 132 9.69 -10.67 2.72
C HIS A 132 8.25 -11.05 2.37
N GLN A 133 7.50 -11.40 3.38
CA GLN A 133 6.06 -11.63 3.38
C GLN A 133 5.40 -10.48 4.13
N GLY A 134 4.21 -10.06 3.73
CA GLY A 134 3.46 -8.97 4.34
C GLY A 134 3.20 -7.82 3.34
N TRP A 135 3.06 -6.59 3.83
CA TRP A 135 2.82 -5.41 3.00
C TRP A 135 4.02 -5.05 2.12
N GLU A 136 3.78 -4.81 0.83
CA GLU A 136 4.85 -4.62 -0.15
C GLU A 136 4.75 -3.31 -0.92
N HIS A 137 3.55 -2.93 -1.39
CA HIS A 137 3.42 -1.72 -2.18
C HIS A 137 2.09 -1.00 -2.00
N VAL A 138 2.12 0.29 -2.37
CA VAL A 138 0.93 1.12 -2.58
C VAL A 138 0.89 1.50 -4.05
N GLU A 139 -0.27 1.44 -4.68
CA GLU A 139 -0.50 1.97 -6.02
C GLU A 139 -1.32 3.26 -5.97
N LEU A 140 -0.86 4.25 -6.74
CA LEU A 140 -1.44 5.58 -6.81
C LEU A 140 -2.06 5.81 -8.18
N VAL A 141 -3.25 6.39 -8.21
CA VAL A 141 -3.88 6.82 -9.44
C VAL A 141 -3.23 8.13 -9.89
N LEU A 142 -2.57 8.09 -11.04
CA LEU A 142 -2.09 9.29 -11.72
C LEU A 142 -3.05 9.55 -12.89
N PRO A 143 -3.94 10.56 -12.80
CA PRO A 143 -5.05 10.73 -13.73
C PRO A 143 -4.58 11.35 -15.07
N VAL A 144 -3.88 10.54 -15.84
CA VAL A 144 -3.33 10.90 -17.16
C VAL A 144 -3.72 9.84 -18.18
N ALA A 145 -3.60 10.16 -19.45
CA ALA A 145 -3.80 9.16 -20.51
C ALA A 145 -2.77 8.03 -20.38
N PRO A 146 -3.16 6.76 -20.62
CA PRO A 146 -2.27 5.61 -20.45
C PRO A 146 -0.94 5.72 -21.19
N GLU A 147 -0.95 6.34 -22.36
CA GLU A 147 0.23 6.47 -23.24
C GLU A 147 1.31 7.37 -22.65
N ILE A 148 0.93 8.31 -21.78
CA ILE A 148 1.87 9.26 -21.15
C ILE A 148 2.17 8.94 -19.70
N LEU A 149 1.57 7.88 -19.12
CA LEU A 149 1.74 7.53 -17.71
C LEU A 149 3.21 7.43 -17.31
N SER A 150 4.01 6.71 -18.09
CA SER A 150 5.44 6.53 -17.79
C SER A 150 6.18 7.86 -17.72
N THR A 151 5.94 8.76 -18.67
CA THR A 151 6.57 10.09 -18.69
C THR A 151 6.12 10.93 -17.52
N ALA A 152 4.82 10.96 -17.23
CA ALA A 152 4.24 11.74 -16.13
C ALA A 152 4.71 11.23 -14.75
N ALA A 153 4.75 9.91 -14.55
CA ALA A 153 5.22 9.32 -13.30
C ALA A 153 6.73 9.53 -13.10
N LYS A 154 7.55 9.41 -14.14
CA LYS A 154 8.99 9.73 -14.07
C LYS A 154 9.26 11.19 -13.73
N ALA A 155 8.39 12.11 -14.14
CA ALA A 155 8.53 13.53 -13.79
C ALA A 155 8.33 13.82 -12.30
N LEU A 156 7.71 12.91 -11.54
CA LEU A 156 7.58 12.99 -10.08
C LEU A 156 8.83 12.51 -9.34
N LEU A 157 9.76 11.86 -10.03
CA LEU A 157 10.95 11.27 -9.45
C LEU A 157 12.17 12.20 -9.62
N PRO A 158 13.12 12.19 -8.67
CA PRO A 158 14.34 12.95 -8.80
C PRO A 158 15.20 12.45 -9.96
N GLN A 159 15.90 13.35 -10.62
CA GLN A 159 16.84 13.05 -11.70
C GLN A 159 18.23 13.59 -11.34
N PRO A 160 19.26 12.76 -11.19
CA PRO A 160 19.24 11.29 -11.31
C PRO A 160 18.48 10.60 -10.15
N LEU A 161 18.03 9.37 -10.41
CA LEU A 161 17.42 8.55 -9.35
C LEU A 161 18.48 8.23 -8.28
N PRO A 162 18.17 8.34 -6.96
CA PRO A 162 19.14 8.05 -5.91
C PRO A 162 19.60 6.59 -5.93
N THR A 163 20.84 6.36 -5.49
CA THR A 163 21.40 5.00 -5.38
C THR A 163 20.52 4.08 -4.53
N GLY A 164 20.32 2.86 -4.99
CA GLY A 164 19.48 1.85 -4.34
C GLY A 164 18.03 1.87 -4.81
N PHE A 165 17.62 2.85 -5.63
CA PHE A 165 16.31 2.85 -6.26
C PHE A 165 16.37 2.35 -7.68
N SER A 166 15.27 1.75 -8.13
CA SER A 166 15.08 1.35 -9.53
C SER A 166 13.65 1.61 -9.98
N VAL A 167 13.49 1.77 -11.28
CA VAL A 167 12.17 1.96 -11.92
C VAL A 167 11.91 0.79 -12.84
N LYS A 168 10.68 0.31 -12.84
CA LYS A 168 10.21 -0.74 -13.74
C LYS A 168 8.88 -0.33 -14.35
N GLU A 169 8.76 -0.50 -15.66
CA GLU A 169 7.51 -0.36 -16.38
C GLU A 169 6.93 -1.76 -16.65
N SER A 170 5.62 -1.87 -16.58
CA SER A 170 4.88 -3.10 -16.86
C SER A 170 3.48 -2.75 -17.34
N GLN A 171 2.80 -3.73 -17.90
CA GLN A 171 1.41 -3.63 -18.32
C GLN A 171 0.71 -4.92 -17.91
N PRO A 172 0.39 -5.07 -16.61
CA PRO A 172 -0.38 -6.22 -16.17
C PRO A 172 -1.74 -6.21 -16.83
N LYS A 173 -2.25 -7.38 -17.18
CA LYS A 173 -3.55 -7.54 -17.79
C LYS A 173 -4.18 -8.85 -17.36
N GLY A 174 -5.37 -8.77 -16.78
CA GLY A 174 -6.27 -9.90 -16.59
C GLY A 174 -6.97 -10.26 -17.91
N GLU A 175 -7.43 -11.50 -18.03
CA GLU A 175 -8.05 -11.99 -19.28
C GLU A 175 -9.33 -11.23 -19.68
N GLN A 176 -10.06 -10.70 -18.71
CA GLN A 176 -11.32 -10.00 -18.89
C GLN A 176 -11.22 -8.46 -18.86
N GLU A 177 -10.04 -7.93 -18.55
CA GLU A 177 -9.81 -6.49 -18.44
C GLU A 177 -9.73 -5.86 -19.84
N ARG A 178 -10.50 -4.79 -20.05
CA ARG A 178 -10.54 -4.07 -21.33
C ARG A 178 -9.72 -2.81 -21.33
N LEU A 179 -9.64 -2.12 -20.19
CA LEU A 179 -8.84 -0.90 -20.07
C LEU A 179 -7.34 -1.22 -20.08
N PRO A 180 -6.54 -0.41 -20.76
CA PRO A 180 -5.08 -0.52 -20.66
C PRO A 180 -4.63 -0.15 -19.25
N ASN A 181 -3.77 -0.97 -18.66
CA ASN A 181 -3.24 -0.75 -17.31
C ASN A 181 -1.70 -0.66 -17.32
N PRO A 182 -1.11 0.34 -18.00
CA PRO A 182 0.32 0.58 -17.86
C PRO A 182 0.61 0.94 -16.42
N THR A 183 1.71 0.43 -15.89
CA THR A 183 2.14 0.67 -14.51
C THR A 183 3.61 1.04 -14.50
N LEU A 184 3.95 2.12 -13.81
CA LEU A 184 5.32 2.46 -13.46
C LEU A 184 5.52 2.22 -11.96
N ALA A 185 6.48 1.36 -11.63
CA ALA A 185 6.88 1.05 -10.28
C ALA A 185 8.24 1.67 -9.96
N VAL A 186 8.37 2.31 -8.81
CA VAL A 186 9.66 2.72 -8.23
C VAL A 186 9.87 1.96 -6.92
N THR A 187 11.05 1.38 -6.72
CA THR A 187 11.35 0.53 -5.57
C THR A 187 12.79 0.72 -5.08
N ASP A 188 12.98 0.52 -3.78
CA ASP A 188 14.32 0.38 -3.16
C ASP A 188 14.65 -1.09 -2.80
N GLY A 189 13.80 -2.02 -3.23
CA GLY A 189 13.92 -3.45 -2.95
C GLY A 189 13.11 -3.93 -1.74
N GLU A 190 12.75 -3.04 -0.82
CA GLU A 190 11.87 -3.33 0.32
C GLU A 190 10.45 -2.82 0.09
N ILE A 191 10.33 -1.55 -0.32
CA ILE A 191 9.07 -0.86 -0.57
C ILE A 191 8.96 -0.55 -2.05
N THR A 192 7.75 -0.60 -2.55
CA THR A 192 7.43 -0.17 -3.92
C THR A 192 6.27 0.82 -3.87
N VAL A 193 6.38 1.89 -4.63
CA VAL A 193 5.27 2.77 -4.98
C VAL A 193 5.04 2.62 -6.48
N LYS A 194 3.79 2.41 -6.86
CA LYS A 194 3.43 2.28 -8.26
C LYS A 194 2.43 3.36 -8.67
N PHE A 195 2.39 3.63 -9.95
CA PHE A 195 1.48 4.56 -10.59
C PHE A 195 0.75 3.87 -11.72
N HIS A 196 -0.56 4.10 -11.82
CA HIS A 196 -1.41 3.62 -12.89
C HIS A 196 -2.49 4.69 -13.23
N PRO A 197 -3.11 4.65 -14.44
CA PRO A 197 -4.00 5.73 -14.86
C PRO A 197 -5.43 5.60 -14.35
N PHE A 198 -5.88 4.40 -13.98
CA PHE A 198 -7.24 4.06 -13.56
C PHE A 198 -7.25 3.30 -12.25
N THR A 199 -8.31 3.40 -11.47
CA THR A 199 -8.50 2.54 -10.29
C THR A 199 -8.68 1.07 -10.70
N LEU A 200 -8.31 0.13 -9.83
CA LEU A 200 -8.60 -1.29 -10.06
C LEU A 200 -10.11 -1.57 -10.20
N ARG A 201 -10.95 -0.78 -9.50
CA ARG A 201 -12.40 -0.87 -9.65
C ARG A 201 -12.87 -0.53 -11.07
N GLU A 202 -12.28 0.45 -11.71
CA GLU A 202 -12.57 0.80 -13.11
C GLU A 202 -12.07 -0.30 -14.05
N ILE A 203 -10.87 -0.81 -13.82
CA ILE A 203 -10.26 -1.86 -14.64
C ILE A 203 -11.09 -3.15 -14.58
N VAL A 204 -11.50 -3.57 -13.39
CA VAL A 204 -12.28 -4.82 -13.19
C VAL A 204 -13.71 -4.73 -13.73
N LYS A 205 -14.29 -3.52 -13.76
CA LYS A 205 -15.66 -3.29 -14.26
C LYS A 205 -15.71 -2.99 -15.77
N SER A 206 -14.57 -2.86 -16.44
CA SER A 206 -14.48 -2.47 -17.86
C SER A 206 -14.84 -3.58 -18.89
#